data_a4352fb754dfa41f55315a1096c3bb6b
#
_entry.id   a4352fb754dfa41f55315a1096c3bb6b
#
_cell.length_a   1.000
_cell.length_b   1.000
_cell.length_c   1.000
_cell.angle_alpha   90.00
_cell.angle_beta   90.00
_cell.angle_gamma   90.00
#
_symmetry.space_group_name_H-M   'P 1'
#
loop_
_entity.id
_entity.type
_entity.pdbx_description
1 polymer ?
#
loop_
_entity_poly.entity_id
_entity_poly.type
_entity_poly.pdbx_seq_one_letter_code
_entity_poly.pdbx_strand_id
1 'polypeptide(L)'
;MRPEVHMVNVFPAARSGGNLAPTVACADCMSATDMQAVAKTYGHECGFVCSPPVGTDYDYAFRFWVPNHEMEMCGHATVGAVWLLDQLGMLSKDQLSIWTLSGRVDTRVSRNCSEAVKVEITQPQGQVETLSALEVEADILSVLGISSNELASLPIQNAATSRIKTLIPLKSVEVLDGLRPDFRRIEQLCEMIGSTGLYPYATSDLDARQFNARQFPKSSGYPEDAATGIAAAALAFGLLENGLVTADERPVRVRQGWAMGRPSEISLRFRRDTEGQVQGCWLGGTVSFAEITV
;
A
#
# COMPACT_ATOMS: atom_id res chain seq x y z
N MET A 1 -4.30 24.07 -21.84
CA MET A 1 -3.57 22.86 -22.29
C MET A 1 -4.09 21.70 -21.51
N ARG A 2 -4.42 20.54 -22.13
CA ARG A 2 -4.84 19.36 -21.34
C ARG A 2 -3.59 18.82 -20.61
N PRO A 3 -3.70 18.47 -19.32
CA PRO A 3 -2.57 17.91 -18.59
C PRO A 3 -2.16 16.57 -19.21
N GLU A 4 -0.85 16.34 -19.31
CA GLU A 4 -0.33 15.04 -19.71
C GLU A 4 -0.46 14.06 -18.55
N VAL A 5 -1.19 12.96 -18.76
CA VAL A 5 -1.41 11.92 -17.77
C VAL A 5 -0.57 10.70 -18.15
N HIS A 6 0.36 10.34 -17.27
CA HIS A 6 1.20 9.16 -17.43
C HIS A 6 0.58 7.97 -16.69
N MET A 7 0.42 6.85 -17.38
CA MET A 7 -0.07 5.62 -16.76
C MET A 7 1.08 4.86 -16.12
N VAL A 8 1.20 4.99 -14.80
CA VAL A 8 2.25 4.35 -14.01
C VAL A 8 1.68 3.09 -13.35
N ASN A 9 2.41 1.98 -13.44
CA ASN A 9 2.05 0.73 -12.81
C ASN A 9 3.01 0.45 -11.64
N VAL A 10 2.47 0.37 -10.43
CA VAL A 10 3.24 0.35 -9.18
C VAL A 10 3.17 -1.03 -8.54
N PHE A 11 4.32 -1.55 -8.11
CA PHE A 11 4.51 -2.87 -7.48
C PHE A 11 4.25 -4.08 -8.38
N PRO A 12 4.41 -4.04 -9.71
CA PRO A 12 4.22 -5.24 -10.52
C PRO A 12 5.28 -6.31 -10.16
N ALA A 13 4.81 -7.53 -9.86
CA ALA A 13 5.67 -8.72 -9.74
C ALA A 13 5.74 -9.51 -11.06
N ALA A 14 4.85 -9.21 -12.00
CA ALA A 14 4.82 -9.71 -13.37
C ALA A 14 4.14 -8.70 -14.29
N ARG A 15 4.20 -8.93 -15.61
CA ARG A 15 3.67 -8.01 -16.63
C ARG A 15 2.21 -7.61 -16.42
N SER A 16 1.36 -8.53 -15.95
CA SER A 16 -0.07 -8.29 -15.67
C SER A 16 -0.34 -7.75 -14.26
N GLY A 17 0.70 -7.62 -13.44
CA GLY A 17 0.58 -7.24 -12.02
C GLY A 17 0.63 -5.76 -11.77
N GLY A 18 0.64 -5.41 -10.50
CA GLY A 18 0.76 -4.04 -10.02
C GLY A 18 -0.57 -3.33 -9.81
N ASN A 19 -0.48 -2.11 -9.32
CA ASN A 19 -1.60 -1.19 -9.12
C ASN A 19 -1.39 0.07 -9.95
N LEU A 20 -2.38 0.42 -10.78
CA LEU A 20 -2.31 1.58 -11.66
C LEU A 20 -2.45 2.88 -10.88
N ALA A 21 -1.59 3.84 -11.18
CA ALA A 21 -1.60 5.18 -10.64
C ALA A 21 -1.45 6.19 -11.79
N PRO A 22 -2.54 6.63 -12.43
CA PRO A 22 -2.48 7.72 -13.39
C PRO A 22 -1.88 8.95 -12.72
N THR A 23 -0.80 9.50 -13.27
CA THR A 23 -0.02 10.55 -12.62
C THR A 23 0.21 11.73 -13.55
N VAL A 24 0.03 12.94 -13.02
CA VAL A 24 0.36 14.21 -13.68
C VAL A 24 1.58 14.82 -13.03
N ALA A 25 2.69 14.93 -13.78
CA ALA A 25 3.98 15.41 -13.26
C ALA A 25 4.06 16.92 -13.05
N CYS A 26 3.18 17.72 -13.67
CA CYS A 26 3.12 19.19 -13.55
C CYS A 26 1.66 19.63 -13.40
N ALA A 27 1.16 19.69 -12.17
CA ALA A 27 -0.24 19.92 -11.87
C ALA A 27 -0.54 21.30 -11.26
N ASP A 28 0.43 22.23 -11.21
CA ASP A 28 0.26 23.54 -10.58
C ASP A 28 -0.88 24.39 -11.14
N CYS A 29 -1.18 24.24 -12.43
CA CYS A 29 -2.27 24.96 -13.11
C CYS A 29 -3.62 24.26 -12.99
N MET A 30 -3.72 23.12 -12.32
CA MET A 30 -4.95 22.34 -12.19
C MET A 30 -5.74 22.74 -10.95
N SER A 31 -7.04 22.97 -11.12
CA SER A 31 -7.96 23.10 -10.00
C SER A 31 -8.30 21.73 -9.40
N ALA A 32 -8.86 21.70 -8.18
CA ALA A 32 -9.40 20.49 -7.57
C ALA A 32 -10.43 19.79 -8.47
N THR A 33 -11.24 20.57 -9.17
CA THR A 33 -12.23 20.05 -10.13
C THR A 33 -11.57 19.36 -11.33
N ASP A 34 -10.46 19.92 -11.85
CA ASP A 34 -9.71 19.31 -12.95
C ASP A 34 -9.06 17.99 -12.51
N MET A 35 -8.46 17.95 -11.32
CA MET A 35 -7.86 16.74 -10.76
C MET A 35 -8.90 15.64 -10.53
N GLN A 36 -10.06 16.00 -9.99
CA GLN A 36 -11.18 15.07 -9.84
C GLN A 36 -11.71 14.54 -11.19
N ALA A 37 -11.77 15.40 -12.21
CA ALA A 37 -12.20 15.00 -13.55
C ALA A 37 -11.23 13.97 -14.16
N VAL A 38 -9.93 14.12 -13.96
CA VAL A 38 -8.93 13.11 -14.33
C VAL A 38 -9.20 11.80 -13.62
N ALA A 39 -9.36 11.82 -12.27
CA ALA A 39 -9.63 10.62 -11.50
C ALA A 39 -10.93 9.90 -11.95
N LYS A 40 -11.97 10.65 -12.28
CA LYS A 40 -13.21 10.11 -12.85
C LYS A 40 -12.99 9.47 -14.22
N THR A 41 -12.17 10.08 -15.06
CA THR A 41 -11.89 9.58 -16.42
C THR A 41 -11.17 8.24 -16.40
N TYR A 42 -10.17 8.10 -15.51
CA TYR A 42 -9.37 6.89 -15.42
C TYR A 42 -9.95 5.84 -14.47
N GLY A 43 -10.83 6.21 -13.54
CA GLY A 43 -11.45 5.30 -12.57
C GLY A 43 -10.47 4.74 -11.54
N HIS A 44 -9.33 5.40 -11.33
CA HIS A 44 -8.25 4.97 -10.44
C HIS A 44 -7.86 6.06 -9.44
N GLU A 45 -7.07 5.68 -8.45
CA GLU A 45 -6.38 6.61 -7.56
C GLU A 45 -5.29 7.34 -8.35
N CYS A 46 -5.44 8.65 -8.53
CA CYS A 46 -4.55 9.48 -9.34
C CYS A 46 -3.61 10.32 -8.48
N GLY A 47 -2.36 10.46 -8.91
CA GLY A 47 -1.35 11.32 -8.29
C GLY A 47 -1.12 12.62 -9.09
N PHE A 48 -1.00 13.73 -8.38
CA PHE A 48 -0.75 15.06 -8.96
C PHE A 48 0.43 15.71 -8.27
N VAL A 49 1.47 16.00 -9.04
CA VAL A 49 2.69 16.66 -8.55
C VAL A 49 2.54 18.15 -8.72
N CYS A 50 2.68 18.87 -7.61
CA CYS A 50 2.61 20.31 -7.53
C CYS A 50 3.87 20.88 -6.90
N SER A 51 4.11 22.17 -7.09
CA SER A 51 5.13 22.95 -6.37
C SER A 51 4.84 22.92 -4.86
N PRO A 52 5.89 22.93 -4.02
CA PRO A 52 5.70 22.93 -2.57
C PRO A 52 5.08 24.25 -2.09
N PRO A 53 4.42 24.28 -0.92
CA PRO A 53 3.93 25.51 -0.34
C PRO A 53 5.09 26.52 -0.13
N VAL A 54 4.83 27.79 -0.42
CA VAL A 54 5.84 28.86 -0.34
C VAL A 54 6.38 28.98 1.09
N GLY A 55 7.71 29.07 1.21
CA GLY A 55 8.39 29.23 2.50
C GLY A 55 8.56 27.95 3.30
N THR A 56 8.35 26.77 2.69
CA THR A 56 8.57 25.46 3.31
C THR A 56 9.85 24.81 2.76
N ASP A 57 10.32 23.76 3.45
CA ASP A 57 11.49 22.96 3.08
C ASP A 57 11.12 21.68 2.30
N TYR A 58 9.89 21.61 1.78
CA TYR A 58 9.47 20.51 0.92
C TYR A 58 9.98 20.67 -0.51
N ASP A 59 10.29 19.57 -1.16
CA ASP A 59 10.69 19.55 -2.57
C ASP A 59 9.47 19.62 -3.51
N TYR A 60 8.40 18.95 -3.12
CA TYR A 60 7.14 18.89 -3.86
C TYR A 60 5.95 18.86 -2.92
N ALA A 61 4.75 19.15 -3.47
CA ALA A 61 3.47 18.86 -2.87
C ALA A 61 2.73 17.84 -3.73
N PHE A 62 2.27 16.74 -3.12
CA PHE A 62 1.49 15.74 -3.84
C PHE A 62 0.04 15.78 -3.39
N ARG A 63 -0.86 15.71 -4.38
CA ARG A 63 -2.29 15.60 -4.17
C ARG A 63 -2.79 14.30 -4.78
N PHE A 64 -3.78 13.69 -4.15
CA PHE A 64 -4.29 12.38 -4.57
C PHE A 64 -5.80 12.43 -4.67
N TRP A 65 -6.34 11.94 -5.78
CA TRP A 65 -7.77 11.93 -6.04
C TRP A 65 -8.26 10.55 -6.44
N VAL A 66 -9.40 10.16 -5.87
CA VAL A 66 -10.29 9.14 -6.41
C VAL A 66 -11.47 9.83 -7.12
N PRO A 67 -12.31 9.11 -7.88
CA PRO A 67 -13.42 9.73 -8.60
C PRO A 67 -14.33 10.61 -7.74
N ASN A 68 -14.49 10.30 -6.46
CA ASN A 68 -15.47 10.95 -5.60
C ASN A 68 -14.91 12.03 -4.66
N HIS A 69 -13.63 11.95 -4.27
CA HIS A 69 -13.03 12.88 -3.29
C HIS A 69 -11.50 12.92 -3.38
N GLU A 70 -10.91 13.90 -2.73
CA GLU A 70 -9.48 13.98 -2.51
C GLU A 70 -9.07 13.10 -1.32
N MET A 71 -7.97 12.38 -1.48
CA MET A 71 -7.37 11.55 -0.44
C MET A 71 -6.24 12.31 0.27
N GLU A 72 -6.10 12.09 1.55
CA GLU A 72 -5.02 12.72 2.32
C GLU A 72 -3.64 12.19 1.93
N MET A 73 -3.55 10.91 1.59
CA MET A 73 -2.32 10.24 1.18
C MET A 73 -2.64 8.96 0.40
N CYS A 74 -1.79 8.64 -0.57
CA CYS A 74 -1.84 7.40 -1.34
C CYS A 74 -0.44 6.84 -1.54
N GLY A 75 -0.12 5.71 -0.90
CA GLY A 75 1.24 5.16 -0.89
C GLY A 75 1.75 4.75 -2.26
N HIS A 76 0.96 3.98 -3.03
CA HIS A 76 1.40 3.54 -4.36
C HIS A 76 1.48 4.72 -5.34
N ALA A 77 0.52 5.66 -5.31
CA ALA A 77 0.59 6.84 -6.17
C ALA A 77 1.79 7.75 -5.83
N THR A 78 2.21 7.83 -4.55
CA THR A 78 3.43 8.53 -4.15
C THR A 78 4.67 7.88 -4.73
N VAL A 79 4.80 6.55 -4.60
CA VAL A 79 5.91 5.79 -5.19
C VAL A 79 5.94 5.96 -6.70
N GLY A 80 4.79 5.85 -7.36
CA GLY A 80 4.65 6.04 -8.81
C GLY A 80 5.02 7.45 -9.27
N ALA A 81 4.58 8.49 -8.55
CA ALA A 81 4.87 9.88 -8.89
C ALA A 81 6.37 10.21 -8.76
N VAL A 82 7.03 9.76 -7.69
CA VAL A 82 8.48 9.95 -7.52
C VAL A 82 9.26 9.21 -8.61
N TRP A 83 8.87 7.98 -8.94
CA TRP A 83 9.47 7.23 -10.03
C TRP A 83 9.29 7.95 -11.38
N LEU A 84 8.08 8.47 -11.65
CA LEU A 84 7.82 9.23 -12.87
C LEU A 84 8.70 10.47 -12.97
N LEU A 85 8.84 11.24 -11.89
CA LEU A 85 9.74 12.40 -11.86
C LEU A 85 11.19 12.01 -12.17
N ASP A 86 11.65 10.86 -11.71
CA ASP A 86 12.96 10.31 -12.07
C ASP A 86 13.07 10.03 -13.57
N GLN A 87 12.08 9.32 -14.15
CA GLN A 87 12.07 8.96 -15.58
C GLN A 87 12.02 10.20 -16.50
N LEU A 88 11.40 11.29 -16.03
CA LEU A 88 11.34 12.56 -16.75
C LEU A 88 12.58 13.44 -16.51
N GLY A 89 13.55 13.01 -15.72
CA GLY A 89 14.76 13.79 -15.38
C GLY A 89 14.46 15.03 -14.52
N MET A 90 13.36 15.04 -13.78
CA MET A 90 12.92 16.17 -12.96
C MET A 90 13.46 16.14 -11.53
N LEU A 91 14.14 15.05 -11.11
CA LEU A 91 14.73 14.95 -9.78
C LEU A 91 16.12 15.57 -9.73
N SER A 92 16.33 16.50 -8.80
CA SER A 92 17.64 17.10 -8.53
C SER A 92 18.46 16.35 -7.47
N LYS A 93 17.85 15.48 -6.71
CA LYS A 93 18.46 14.69 -5.63
C LYS A 93 17.71 13.37 -5.39
N ASP A 94 18.35 12.44 -4.71
CA ASP A 94 17.80 11.09 -4.47
C ASP A 94 16.92 10.98 -3.22
N GLN A 95 16.95 11.98 -2.35
CA GLN A 95 16.12 12.06 -1.16
C GLN A 95 15.24 13.29 -1.23
N LEU A 96 13.93 13.11 -1.15
CA LEU A 96 12.96 14.19 -1.27
C LEU A 96 12.05 14.22 -0.04
N SER A 97 11.60 15.42 0.27
CA SER A 97 10.55 15.68 1.24
C SER A 97 9.28 16.13 0.51
N ILE A 98 8.23 15.34 0.64
CA ILE A 98 6.95 15.56 -0.04
C ILE A 98 5.94 16.08 0.98
N TRP A 99 5.28 17.19 0.66
CA TRP A 99 4.11 17.64 1.39
C TRP A 99 2.86 16.88 0.90
N THR A 100 2.05 16.38 1.83
CA THR A 100 0.73 15.78 1.56
C THR A 100 -0.27 16.29 2.58
N LEU A 101 -1.58 16.08 2.36
CA LEU A 101 -2.60 16.44 3.34
C LEU A 101 -2.47 15.66 4.67
N SER A 102 -1.83 14.50 4.66
CA SER A 102 -1.52 13.74 5.89
C SER A 102 -0.19 14.12 6.53
N GLY A 103 0.51 15.12 5.99
CA GLY A 103 1.80 15.60 6.48
C GLY A 103 2.97 15.21 5.59
N ARG A 104 4.18 15.22 6.18
CA ARG A 104 5.45 14.97 5.50
C ARG A 104 5.64 13.49 5.16
N VAL A 105 6.02 13.23 3.93
CA VAL A 105 6.49 11.94 3.46
C VAL A 105 7.90 12.10 2.91
N ASP A 106 8.88 11.44 3.52
CA ASP A 106 10.23 11.40 2.97
C ASP A 106 10.36 10.23 2.01
N THR A 107 11.15 10.44 0.95
CA THR A 107 11.36 9.43 -0.09
C THR A 107 12.84 9.23 -0.33
N ARG A 108 13.20 8.07 -0.88
CA ARG A 108 14.54 7.82 -1.41
C ARG A 108 14.46 7.07 -2.73
N VAL A 109 15.32 7.47 -3.65
CA VAL A 109 15.47 6.87 -4.98
C VAL A 109 16.83 6.20 -5.05
N SER A 110 16.87 4.95 -5.45
CA SER A 110 18.10 4.19 -5.64
C SER A 110 18.23 3.76 -7.09
N ARG A 111 19.36 4.11 -7.73
CA ARG A 111 19.67 3.78 -9.12
C ARG A 111 20.90 2.89 -9.14
N ASN A 112 20.73 1.65 -9.51
CA ASN A 112 21.85 0.71 -9.74
C ASN A 112 22.01 0.49 -11.23
N CYS A 113 23.24 0.42 -11.73
CA CYS A 113 23.54 0.28 -13.16
C CYS A 113 22.95 -0.97 -13.83
N SER A 114 22.49 -1.96 -13.07
CA SER A 114 21.98 -3.22 -13.56
C SER A 114 20.53 -3.53 -13.14
N GLU A 115 19.91 -2.65 -12.35
CA GLU A 115 18.56 -2.88 -11.81
C GLU A 115 17.62 -1.71 -12.13
N ALA A 116 16.32 -2.00 -12.12
CA ALA A 116 15.30 -0.97 -12.20
C ALA A 116 15.41 0.04 -11.05
N VAL A 117 15.08 1.29 -11.33
CA VAL A 117 15.00 2.36 -10.32
C VAL A 117 14.06 1.94 -9.19
N LYS A 118 14.54 1.97 -7.97
CA LYS A 118 13.75 1.69 -6.76
C LYS A 118 13.38 2.98 -6.06
N VAL A 119 12.10 3.12 -5.74
CA VAL A 119 11.57 4.22 -4.93
C VAL A 119 11.03 3.64 -3.64
N GLU A 120 11.42 4.24 -2.54
CA GLU A 120 10.89 3.92 -1.21
C GLU A 120 10.38 5.21 -0.55
N ILE A 121 9.27 5.11 0.14
CA ILE A 121 8.63 6.20 0.89
C ILE A 121 8.50 5.84 2.37
N THR A 122 8.52 6.83 3.23
CA THR A 122 8.33 6.61 4.66
C THR A 122 6.88 6.28 5.00
N GLN A 123 6.72 5.34 5.93
CA GLN A 123 5.49 5.10 6.68
C GLN A 123 5.78 5.30 8.17
N PRO A 124 4.84 5.85 8.94
CA PRO A 124 5.01 6.03 10.39
C PRO A 124 5.13 4.70 11.11
N GLN A 125 5.47 4.77 12.39
CA GLN A 125 5.51 3.60 13.28
C GLN A 125 4.11 2.97 13.36
N GLY A 126 4.07 1.65 13.25
CA GLY A 126 2.84 0.89 13.35
C GLY A 126 2.36 0.73 14.77
N GLN A 127 1.04 0.66 14.91
CA GLN A 127 0.35 0.27 16.13
C GLN A 127 -0.35 -1.07 15.89
N VAL A 128 -0.28 -1.98 16.84
CA VAL A 128 -0.85 -3.31 16.72
C VAL A 128 -1.67 -3.61 17.97
N GLU A 129 -2.90 -4.08 17.78
CA GLU A 129 -3.83 -4.46 18.84
C GLU A 129 -4.41 -5.84 18.54
N THR A 130 -4.37 -6.75 19.51
CA THR A 130 -4.95 -8.09 19.36
C THR A 130 -6.46 -8.04 19.57
N LEU A 131 -7.21 -8.63 18.66
CA LEU A 131 -8.67 -8.83 18.78
C LEU A 131 -8.92 -10.15 19.52
N SER A 132 -9.35 -10.06 20.78
CA SER A 132 -9.49 -11.22 21.66
C SER A 132 -10.92 -11.72 21.85
N ALA A 133 -11.93 -11.03 21.30
CA ALA A 133 -13.31 -11.42 21.43
C ALA A 133 -13.65 -12.60 20.50
N LEU A 134 -14.08 -13.74 21.06
CA LEU A 134 -14.44 -14.95 20.31
C LEU A 134 -15.57 -14.71 19.30
N GLU A 135 -16.51 -13.82 19.61
CA GLU A 135 -17.60 -13.44 18.71
C GLU A 135 -17.09 -12.72 17.47
N VAL A 136 -16.09 -11.83 17.63
CA VAL A 136 -15.44 -11.12 16.53
C VAL A 136 -14.68 -12.09 15.63
N GLU A 137 -13.96 -13.05 16.19
CA GLU A 137 -13.29 -14.10 15.42
C GLU A 137 -14.30 -14.90 14.60
N ALA A 138 -15.41 -15.35 15.22
CA ALA A 138 -16.44 -16.13 14.54
C ALA A 138 -17.08 -15.34 13.37
N ASP A 139 -17.32 -14.04 13.52
CA ASP A 139 -17.85 -13.19 12.46
C ASP A 139 -16.84 -13.02 11.32
N ILE A 140 -15.56 -12.80 11.62
CA ILE A 140 -14.49 -12.73 10.61
C ILE A 140 -14.41 -14.04 9.80
N LEU A 141 -14.37 -15.18 10.48
CA LEU A 141 -14.34 -16.49 9.83
C LEU A 141 -15.57 -16.73 8.95
N SER A 142 -16.75 -16.38 9.45
CA SER A 142 -18.01 -16.47 8.69
C SER A 142 -18.01 -15.61 7.44
N VAL A 143 -17.49 -14.37 7.53
CA VAL A 143 -17.40 -13.45 6.37
C VAL A 143 -16.38 -13.93 5.34
N LEU A 144 -15.25 -14.50 5.77
CA LEU A 144 -14.23 -15.05 4.88
C LEU A 144 -14.59 -16.43 4.31
N GLY A 145 -15.60 -17.10 4.86
CA GLY A 145 -16.05 -18.43 4.44
C GLY A 145 -15.08 -19.54 4.85
N ILE A 146 -14.43 -19.40 6.02
CA ILE A 146 -13.45 -20.35 6.56
C ILE A 146 -13.80 -20.80 7.98
N SER A 147 -13.13 -21.84 8.44
CA SER A 147 -13.22 -22.38 9.79
C SER A 147 -11.98 -22.00 10.61
N SER A 148 -12.06 -22.13 11.94
CA SER A 148 -10.93 -21.92 12.84
C SER A 148 -9.74 -22.85 12.55
N ASN A 149 -10.00 -24.02 11.95
CA ASN A 149 -8.95 -24.94 11.53
C ASN A 149 -8.06 -24.40 10.39
N GLU A 150 -8.47 -23.33 9.71
CA GLU A 150 -7.74 -22.71 8.62
C GLU A 150 -6.90 -21.50 9.09
N LEU A 151 -7.07 -21.07 10.35
CA LEU A 151 -6.20 -20.07 10.98
C LEU A 151 -4.83 -20.67 11.35
N ALA A 152 -3.78 -19.88 11.19
CA ALA A 152 -2.48 -20.16 11.80
C ALA A 152 -2.56 -19.92 13.32
N SER A 153 -1.58 -20.46 14.07
CA SER A 153 -1.48 -20.29 15.54
C SER A 153 -0.92 -18.90 15.92
N LEU A 154 -1.55 -17.85 15.42
CA LEU A 154 -1.22 -16.45 15.63
C LEU A 154 -2.52 -15.67 15.89
N PRO A 155 -2.46 -14.54 16.64
CA PRO A 155 -3.65 -13.76 16.92
C PRO A 155 -4.17 -13.03 15.67
N ILE A 156 -5.49 -12.83 15.60
CA ILE A 156 -6.09 -11.83 14.72
C ILE A 156 -5.82 -10.45 15.34
N GLN A 157 -5.35 -9.49 14.54
CA GLN A 157 -4.91 -8.20 15.02
C GLN A 157 -5.47 -7.06 14.17
N ASN A 158 -5.80 -5.94 14.82
CA ASN A 158 -5.89 -4.66 14.14
C ASN A 158 -4.51 -4.01 14.14
N ALA A 159 -4.01 -3.65 12.97
CA ALA A 159 -2.73 -2.97 12.83
C ALA A 159 -2.84 -1.77 11.90
N ALA A 160 -2.08 -0.70 12.18
CA ALA A 160 -2.14 0.54 11.40
C ALA A 160 -0.77 1.21 11.36
N THR A 161 -0.43 1.77 10.20
CA THR A 161 0.55 2.86 10.07
C THR A 161 -0.15 4.20 9.81
N SER A 162 -1.29 4.19 9.12
CA SER A 162 -2.17 5.32 8.88
C SER A 162 -3.65 4.95 9.00
N ARG A 163 -4.04 3.80 8.45
CA ARG A 163 -5.41 3.27 8.51
C ARG A 163 -5.38 1.85 9.06
N ILE A 164 -6.32 1.55 9.93
CA ILE A 164 -6.42 0.23 10.57
C ILE A 164 -6.79 -0.83 9.53
N LYS A 165 -6.03 -1.93 9.53
CA LYS A 165 -6.27 -3.16 8.80
C LYS A 165 -6.37 -4.32 9.76
N THR A 166 -7.34 -5.20 9.54
CA THR A 166 -7.46 -6.41 10.35
C THR A 166 -6.64 -7.52 9.71
N LEU A 167 -5.57 -7.90 10.37
CA LEU A 167 -4.64 -8.95 9.97
C LEU A 167 -5.19 -10.31 10.41
N ILE A 168 -5.42 -11.22 9.45
CA ILE A 168 -5.97 -12.55 9.72
C ILE A 168 -4.93 -13.59 9.26
N PRO A 169 -4.25 -14.27 10.19
CA PRO A 169 -3.22 -15.25 9.86
C PRO A 169 -3.84 -16.57 9.39
N LEU A 170 -3.48 -17.02 8.20
CA LEU A 170 -3.96 -18.27 7.61
C LEU A 170 -2.85 -19.31 7.57
N LYS A 171 -3.20 -20.60 7.63
CA LYS A 171 -2.25 -21.70 7.66
C LYS A 171 -1.41 -21.85 6.41
N SER A 172 -1.97 -21.49 5.25
CA SER A 172 -1.26 -21.67 3.99
C SER A 172 -1.74 -20.71 2.90
N VAL A 173 -0.93 -20.59 1.85
CA VAL A 173 -1.24 -19.80 0.66
C VAL A 173 -2.45 -20.38 -0.09
N GLU A 174 -2.62 -21.70 -0.08
CA GLU A 174 -3.78 -22.36 -0.71
C GLU A 174 -5.09 -21.97 -0.04
N VAL A 175 -5.11 -21.87 1.29
CA VAL A 175 -6.28 -21.37 2.04
C VAL A 175 -6.54 -19.91 1.66
N LEU A 176 -5.49 -19.07 1.62
CA LEU A 176 -5.59 -17.67 1.26
C LEU A 176 -6.16 -17.47 -0.15
N ASP A 177 -5.64 -18.18 -1.14
CA ASP A 177 -6.07 -18.09 -2.54
C ASP A 177 -7.48 -18.66 -2.74
N GLY A 178 -7.86 -19.65 -1.90
CA GLY A 178 -9.17 -20.27 -1.88
C GLY A 178 -10.29 -19.41 -1.28
N LEU A 179 -10.01 -18.31 -0.59
CA LEU A 179 -11.01 -17.47 0.06
C LEU A 179 -12.12 -17.01 -0.90
N ARG A 180 -13.36 -17.08 -0.41
CA ARG A 180 -14.56 -16.59 -1.11
C ARG A 180 -15.40 -15.73 -0.15
N PRO A 181 -14.98 -14.48 0.13
CA PRO A 181 -15.64 -13.65 1.12
C PRO A 181 -17.08 -13.28 0.74
N ASP A 182 -17.95 -13.16 1.74
CA ASP A 182 -19.23 -12.47 1.55
C ASP A 182 -19.00 -10.95 1.55
N PHE A 183 -18.74 -10.40 0.38
CA PHE A 183 -18.41 -8.97 0.19
C PHE A 183 -19.50 -8.02 0.70
N ARG A 184 -20.77 -8.48 0.79
CA ARG A 184 -21.89 -7.66 1.29
C ARG A 184 -21.79 -7.40 2.80
N ARG A 185 -21.09 -8.27 3.53
CA ARG A 185 -20.93 -8.19 4.98
C ARG A 185 -19.63 -7.51 5.42
N ILE A 186 -18.68 -7.29 4.50
CA ILE A 186 -17.36 -6.72 4.84
C ILE A 186 -17.48 -5.34 5.44
N GLU A 187 -18.33 -4.46 4.87
CA GLU A 187 -18.48 -3.09 5.36
C GLU A 187 -18.97 -3.07 6.82
N GLN A 188 -20.05 -3.81 7.11
CA GLN A 188 -20.61 -3.89 8.47
C GLN A 188 -19.62 -4.51 9.46
N LEU A 189 -18.92 -5.57 9.06
CA LEU A 189 -17.89 -6.20 9.91
C LEU A 189 -16.77 -5.21 10.21
N CYS A 190 -16.25 -4.53 9.20
CA CYS A 190 -15.19 -3.54 9.37
C CYS A 190 -15.62 -2.38 10.28
N GLU A 191 -16.89 -1.95 10.22
CA GLU A 191 -17.43 -0.93 11.15
C GLU A 191 -17.41 -1.42 12.59
N MET A 192 -17.88 -2.64 12.82
CA MET A 192 -17.94 -3.24 14.14
C MET A 192 -16.56 -3.39 14.79
N ILE A 193 -15.54 -3.77 14.02
CA ILE A 193 -14.17 -4.00 14.52
C ILE A 193 -13.24 -2.79 14.37
N GLY A 194 -13.75 -1.63 13.94
CA GLY A 194 -12.97 -0.40 13.75
C GLY A 194 -11.92 -0.47 12.64
N SER A 195 -12.14 -1.31 11.62
CA SER A 195 -11.18 -1.54 10.52
C SER A 195 -11.57 -0.81 9.23
N THR A 196 -10.58 -0.56 8.36
CA THR A 196 -10.81 -0.07 7.00
C THR A 196 -10.68 -1.17 5.93
N GLY A 197 -10.52 -2.42 6.35
CA GLY A 197 -10.48 -3.58 5.47
C GLY A 197 -9.83 -4.80 6.11
N LEU A 198 -10.24 -5.97 5.65
CA LEU A 198 -9.68 -7.25 6.08
C LEU A 198 -8.42 -7.55 5.27
N TYR A 199 -7.38 -8.01 5.94
CA TYR A 199 -6.08 -8.34 5.34
C TYR A 199 -5.63 -9.74 5.75
N PRO A 200 -6.31 -10.81 5.25
CA PRO A 200 -5.83 -12.17 5.45
C PRO A 200 -4.47 -12.35 4.78
N TYR A 201 -3.59 -13.09 5.47
CA TYR A 201 -2.23 -13.36 5.03
C TYR A 201 -1.78 -14.77 5.38
N ALA A 202 -0.80 -15.27 4.64
CA ALA A 202 -0.13 -16.53 4.90
C ALA A 202 1.38 -16.39 4.70
N THR A 203 2.17 -17.12 5.48
CA THR A 203 3.61 -17.22 5.26
C THR A 203 3.89 -18.12 4.07
N SER A 204 4.61 -17.62 3.06
CA SER A 204 5.07 -18.42 1.93
C SER A 204 6.51 -18.88 2.06
N ASP A 205 7.37 -18.05 2.64
CA ASP A 205 8.76 -18.38 2.96
C ASP A 205 9.23 -17.50 4.13
N LEU A 206 9.37 -18.10 5.31
CA LEU A 206 9.76 -17.36 6.52
C LEU A 206 11.23 -16.94 6.49
N ASP A 207 12.11 -17.77 5.94
CA ASP A 207 13.55 -17.46 5.86
C ASP A 207 13.81 -16.31 4.89
N ALA A 208 13.07 -16.26 3.78
CA ALA A 208 13.09 -15.16 2.82
C ALA A 208 12.21 -13.97 3.24
N ARG A 209 11.51 -14.05 4.39
CA ARG A 209 10.54 -13.07 4.89
C ARG A 209 9.48 -12.71 3.86
N GLN A 210 8.95 -13.73 3.20
CA GLN A 210 7.96 -13.59 2.15
C GLN A 210 6.59 -14.06 2.63
N PHE A 211 5.60 -13.17 2.47
CA PHE A 211 4.22 -13.37 2.89
C PHE A 211 3.30 -13.10 1.72
N ASN A 212 2.24 -13.87 1.59
CA ASN A 212 1.16 -13.62 0.65
C ASN A 212 -0.01 -13.00 1.40
N ALA A 213 -0.71 -12.06 0.78
CA ALA A 213 -1.86 -11.41 1.38
C ALA A 213 -2.94 -11.09 0.35
N ARG A 214 -4.18 -10.90 0.83
CA ARG A 214 -5.29 -10.36 0.05
C ARG A 214 -5.91 -9.19 0.79
N GLN A 215 -6.33 -8.16 0.07
CA GLN A 215 -6.95 -6.97 0.67
C GLN A 215 -8.41 -6.87 0.24
N PHE A 216 -9.30 -6.96 1.23
CA PHE A 216 -10.74 -6.74 1.06
C PHE A 216 -11.11 -5.42 1.75
N PRO A 217 -11.24 -4.31 0.98
CA PRO A 217 -11.49 -2.99 1.55
C PRO A 217 -12.93 -2.86 2.06
N LYS A 218 -13.12 -2.02 3.09
CA LYS A 218 -14.44 -1.71 3.65
C LYS A 218 -15.40 -1.11 2.61
N SER A 219 -14.95 -0.09 1.87
CA SER A 219 -15.82 0.73 1.01
C SER A 219 -15.06 1.48 -0.09
N SER A 220 -14.17 0.79 -0.82
CA SER A 220 -13.36 1.43 -1.89
C SER A 220 -14.01 1.39 -3.27
N GLY A 221 -15.23 0.86 -3.39
CA GLY A 221 -15.93 0.73 -4.67
C GLY A 221 -15.52 -0.48 -5.51
N TYR A 222 -14.58 -1.30 -5.00
CA TYR A 222 -14.16 -2.57 -5.59
C TYR A 222 -13.98 -3.63 -4.47
N PRO A 223 -14.20 -4.91 -4.78
CA PRO A 223 -14.23 -5.96 -3.75
C PRO A 223 -12.85 -6.36 -3.23
N GLU A 224 -11.80 -6.22 -4.03
CA GLU A 224 -10.43 -6.59 -3.69
C GLU A 224 -9.42 -5.66 -4.37
N ASP A 225 -8.31 -5.33 -3.69
CA ASP A 225 -7.23 -4.50 -4.21
C ASP A 225 -5.99 -5.34 -4.55
N ALA A 226 -5.35 -5.03 -5.67
CA ALA A 226 -4.21 -5.78 -6.18
C ALA A 226 -2.89 -5.48 -5.45
N ALA A 227 -2.72 -4.28 -4.89
CA ALA A 227 -1.54 -3.89 -4.12
C ALA A 227 -1.84 -2.72 -3.18
N THR A 228 -1.75 -2.97 -1.87
CA THR A 228 -2.11 -2.01 -0.84
C THR A 228 -0.93 -1.75 0.09
N GLY A 229 -0.15 -0.71 -0.21
CA GLY A 229 1.08 -0.39 0.52
C GLY A 229 0.88 -0.24 2.03
N ILE A 230 -0.15 0.51 2.46
CA ILE A 230 -0.44 0.73 3.89
C ILE A 230 -0.86 -0.56 4.61
N ALA A 231 -1.50 -1.50 3.93
CA ALA A 231 -1.86 -2.80 4.51
C ALA A 231 -0.62 -3.69 4.68
N ALA A 232 0.25 -3.70 3.67
CA ALA A 232 1.54 -4.40 3.76
C ALA A 232 2.42 -3.81 4.87
N ALA A 233 2.44 -2.48 5.05
CA ALA A 233 3.14 -1.84 6.14
C ALA A 233 2.55 -2.23 7.50
N ALA A 234 1.23 -2.21 7.66
CA ALA A 234 0.55 -2.69 8.87
C ALA A 234 0.89 -4.16 9.17
N LEU A 235 0.89 -5.03 8.13
CA LEU A 235 1.30 -6.43 8.28
C LEU A 235 2.73 -6.56 8.79
N ALA A 236 3.69 -5.78 8.25
CA ALA A 236 5.08 -5.84 8.70
C ALA A 236 5.20 -5.60 10.22
N PHE A 237 4.41 -4.67 10.78
CA PHE A 237 4.38 -4.42 12.22
C PHE A 237 3.68 -5.54 13.01
N GLY A 238 2.61 -6.14 12.49
CA GLY A 238 1.99 -7.32 13.09
C GLY A 238 2.95 -8.53 13.12
N LEU A 239 3.73 -8.73 12.05
CA LEU A 239 4.76 -9.77 12.00
C LEU A 239 5.91 -9.52 13.00
N LEU A 240 6.31 -8.26 13.17
CA LEU A 240 7.32 -7.86 14.16
C LEU A 240 6.82 -8.12 15.58
N GLU A 241 5.59 -7.72 15.91
CA GLU A 241 4.95 -7.94 17.21
C GLU A 241 4.85 -9.44 17.55
N ASN A 242 4.53 -10.26 16.56
CA ASN A 242 4.43 -11.71 16.71
C ASN A 242 5.79 -12.45 16.66
N GLY A 243 6.92 -11.73 16.54
CA GLY A 243 8.26 -12.32 16.50
C GLY A 243 8.59 -13.12 15.23
N LEU A 244 7.80 -13.00 14.16
CA LEU A 244 8.04 -13.66 12.88
C LEU A 244 9.14 -13.00 12.06
N VAL A 245 9.37 -11.72 12.30
CA VAL A 245 10.45 -10.94 11.68
C VAL A 245 11.14 -10.09 12.73
N THR A 246 12.37 -9.67 12.45
CA THR A 246 13.14 -8.74 13.29
C THR A 246 13.31 -7.41 12.55
N ALA A 247 13.43 -6.31 13.29
CA ALA A 247 13.65 -4.98 12.74
C ALA A 247 15.12 -4.76 12.32
N ASP A 248 15.62 -5.61 11.43
CA ASP A 248 16.96 -5.50 10.83
C ASP A 248 16.88 -4.91 9.39
N GLU A 249 18.00 -4.92 8.66
CA GLU A 249 18.10 -4.36 7.29
C GLU A 249 17.42 -5.23 6.22
N ARG A 250 17.03 -6.46 6.53
CA ARG A 250 16.41 -7.36 5.56
C ARG A 250 14.98 -6.93 5.27
N PRO A 251 14.56 -6.89 4.01
CA PRO A 251 13.20 -6.53 3.66
C PRO A 251 12.19 -7.61 4.05
N VAL A 252 11.00 -7.19 4.46
CA VAL A 252 9.79 -8.01 4.44
C VAL A 252 9.14 -7.84 3.07
N ARG A 253 8.79 -8.93 2.40
CA ARG A 253 8.15 -8.92 1.08
C ARG A 253 6.73 -9.43 1.19
N VAL A 254 5.80 -8.61 0.72
CA VAL A 254 4.37 -8.94 0.72
C VAL A 254 3.88 -9.08 -0.71
N ARG A 255 3.46 -10.28 -1.07
CA ARG A 255 2.84 -10.62 -2.35
C ARG A 255 1.34 -10.47 -2.24
N GLN A 256 0.74 -9.71 -3.15
CA GLN A 256 -0.69 -9.43 -3.18
C GLN A 256 -1.20 -9.51 -4.62
N GLY A 257 -2.51 -9.70 -4.81
CA GLY A 257 -3.15 -9.69 -6.13
C GLY A 257 -3.00 -10.98 -6.94
N TRP A 258 -2.34 -12.02 -6.43
CA TRP A 258 -2.11 -13.28 -7.14
C TRP A 258 -3.43 -13.99 -7.46
N ALA A 259 -4.34 -14.08 -6.49
CA ALA A 259 -5.68 -14.67 -6.68
C ALA A 259 -6.54 -13.88 -7.69
N MET A 260 -6.19 -12.62 -7.96
CA MET A 260 -6.85 -11.75 -8.96
C MET A 260 -6.20 -11.83 -10.36
N GLY A 261 -5.11 -12.59 -10.54
CA GLY A 261 -4.31 -12.56 -11.76
C GLY A 261 -3.53 -11.26 -11.98
N ARG A 262 -3.36 -10.46 -10.93
CA ARG A 262 -2.59 -9.20 -10.91
C ARG A 262 -1.44 -9.26 -9.89
N PRO A 263 -0.44 -10.13 -10.10
CA PRO A 263 0.62 -10.38 -9.14
C PRO A 263 1.44 -9.12 -8.84
N SER A 264 1.48 -8.75 -7.56
CA SER A 264 2.18 -7.58 -7.05
C SER A 264 3.10 -7.96 -5.91
N GLU A 265 4.20 -7.22 -5.72
CA GLU A 265 5.12 -7.41 -4.59
C GLU A 265 5.50 -6.05 -3.98
N ILE A 266 5.27 -5.91 -2.68
CA ILE A 266 5.56 -4.73 -1.89
C ILE A 266 6.71 -5.08 -0.93
N SER A 267 7.73 -4.22 -0.89
CA SER A 267 8.90 -4.39 -0.03
C SER A 267 8.85 -3.40 1.12
N LEU A 268 9.03 -3.90 2.35
CA LEU A 268 9.05 -3.10 3.58
C LEU A 268 10.40 -3.27 4.27
N ARG A 269 10.97 -2.18 4.81
CA ARG A 269 12.17 -2.20 5.65
C ARG A 269 11.94 -1.32 6.85
N PHE A 270 12.19 -1.85 8.06
CA PHE A 270 12.03 -1.05 9.27
C PHE A 270 13.03 0.10 9.31
N ARG A 271 12.57 1.26 9.76
CA ARG A 271 13.40 2.42 10.07
C ARG A 271 13.67 2.45 11.57
N ARG A 272 14.93 2.63 11.92
CA ARG A 272 15.36 2.77 13.33
C ARG A 272 16.01 4.12 13.53
N ASP A 273 15.89 4.66 14.74
CA ASP A 273 16.68 5.79 15.18
C ASP A 273 18.09 5.36 15.59
N THR A 274 18.86 6.31 16.09
CA THR A 274 20.24 6.09 16.56
C THR A 274 20.33 5.20 17.80
N GLU A 275 19.24 5.03 18.53
CA GLU A 275 19.12 4.16 19.71
C GLU A 275 18.62 2.75 19.32
N GLY A 276 18.34 2.51 18.03
CA GLY A 276 17.85 1.25 17.52
C GLY A 276 16.33 1.06 17.65
N GLN A 277 15.58 2.06 18.12
CA GLN A 277 14.13 2.00 18.24
C GLN A 277 13.48 2.13 16.87
N VAL A 278 12.42 1.35 16.62
CA VAL A 278 11.68 1.39 15.35
C VAL A 278 10.85 2.67 15.30
N GLN A 279 11.05 3.46 14.26
CA GLN A 279 10.38 4.75 14.00
C GLN A 279 9.44 4.71 12.80
N GLY A 280 9.20 3.53 12.25
CA GLY A 280 8.40 3.36 11.04
C GLY A 280 9.02 2.37 10.08
N CYS A 281 8.61 2.42 8.83
CA CYS A 281 9.23 1.62 7.78
C CYS A 281 9.39 2.41 6.48
N TRP A 282 10.29 1.93 5.62
CA TRP A 282 10.34 2.24 4.21
C TRP A 282 9.42 1.28 3.46
N LEU A 283 8.60 1.82 2.59
CA LEU A 283 7.69 1.10 1.72
C LEU A 283 8.07 1.37 0.27
N GLY A 284 8.27 0.33 -0.52
CA GLY A 284 8.64 0.47 -1.93
C GLY A 284 8.42 -0.81 -2.72
N GLY A 285 8.88 -0.79 -3.95
CA GLY A 285 8.80 -1.91 -4.88
C GLY A 285 9.16 -1.48 -6.29
N THR A 286 8.92 -2.36 -7.26
CA THR A 286 9.12 -2.07 -8.68
C THR A 286 8.06 -1.11 -9.19
N VAL A 287 8.44 -0.31 -10.21
CA VAL A 287 7.52 0.59 -10.92
C VAL A 287 7.86 0.50 -12.42
N SER A 288 6.85 0.62 -13.26
CA SER A 288 7.00 0.68 -14.72
C SER A 288 5.91 1.57 -15.32
N PHE A 289 6.08 1.97 -16.58
CA PHE A 289 4.94 2.47 -17.33
C PHE A 289 3.95 1.33 -17.56
N ALA A 290 2.66 1.62 -17.45
CA ALA A 290 1.63 0.67 -17.82
C ALA A 290 1.63 0.48 -19.34
N GLU A 291 1.51 -0.78 -19.79
CA GLU A 291 1.27 -1.05 -21.18
C GLU A 291 -0.17 -0.62 -21.51
N ILE A 292 -0.31 0.40 -22.35
CA ILE A 292 -1.62 0.77 -22.90
C ILE A 292 -1.92 -0.27 -23.98
N THR A 293 -2.78 -1.24 -23.64
CA THR A 293 -3.39 -2.08 -24.67
C THR A 293 -4.44 -1.19 -25.37
N VAL A 294 -4.08 -0.67 -26.56
CA VAL A 294 -4.99 0.06 -27.44
C VAL A 294 -6.00 -0.91 -28.06
#